data_21344d8e4bc513ef5f44898248acc781
#
_entry.id   21344d8e4bc513ef5f44898248acc781
#
_cell.length_a   1.000
_cell.length_b   1.000
_cell.length_c   1.000
_cell.angle_alpha   90.00
_cell.angle_beta   90.00
_cell.angle_gamma   90.00
#
_symmetry.space_group_name_H-M   'P 1'
#
loop_
_entity.id
_entity.type
_entity.pdbx_description
1 polymer ?
#
loop_
_entity_poly.entity_id
_entity_poly.type
_entity_poly.pdbx_seq_one_letter_code
_entity_poly.pdbx_strand_id
1 'polypeptide(L)'
;MALLSVKMPIYELAQKAYNIGFDYIEESDILEEDVIHEIKEHVRSKPDLVLSSHCPVIVNLVEQHYPEWLDNLLPMASLASMHAKDLKSRYPDHLVVHASACPAEFYNRQNDEDIDYLITLSELERIIRFTPAYRDAEEATEPYYLEFQGGYGLSIVGNVSARLIEDGVCDRDAIEWYSGLEECIDILKQKDESLCQSVEYLELMACNSGCVNSIDIHNPDSVFGRCLRIKQYNGDRVYLPSYKMSIPPSEVTFRNSLYVREKPDPAAVRAEMDICFKDTDAKQLNCGACGYDTCYAKSAAVVRGEADRDMCISYMKAKAESFANSVVNNIQSGILVFDKDTTILQLNPYLKKMFEPYALDVGVKVSDYFDISYMRKTIDKGEIIKNIRISYKELGLWTQQTIQPLDSESYVAFIVDITEREKQREQFNNVKRELLINANQVIDEQMRTAQEIASRLGETTAATKITLLKLIQEFEREKELS
;
A
#
# COMPACT_ATOMS: atom_id res chain seq x y z
N MET A 1 25.40 -7.60 7.78
CA MET A 1 23.91 -7.40 7.70
C MET A 1 23.37 -7.51 6.30
N ALA A 2 23.96 -6.88 5.29
CA ALA A 2 23.56 -7.00 3.88
C ALA A 2 23.54 -8.45 3.37
N LEU A 3 24.51 -9.27 3.78
CA LEU A 3 24.55 -10.71 3.48
C LEU A 3 23.28 -11.46 3.88
N LEU A 4 22.67 -11.09 4.99
CA LEU A 4 21.45 -11.73 5.49
C LEU A 4 20.21 -11.29 4.70
N SER A 5 20.13 -10.00 4.33
CA SER A 5 18.95 -9.44 3.66
C SER A 5 18.93 -9.74 2.17
N VAL A 6 20.04 -9.52 1.49
CA VAL A 6 20.11 -9.55 0.01
C VAL A 6 20.28 -10.98 -0.53
N LYS A 7 20.57 -11.95 0.31
CA LYS A 7 20.77 -13.38 -0.03
C LYS A 7 21.74 -13.62 -1.20
N MET A 8 22.76 -12.80 -1.30
CA MET A 8 23.84 -13.00 -2.29
C MET A 8 25.21 -12.82 -1.61
N PRO A 9 26.26 -13.41 -2.15
CA PRO A 9 27.61 -13.18 -1.66
C PRO A 9 27.97 -11.69 -1.69
N ILE A 10 28.72 -11.22 -0.70
CA ILE A 10 29.06 -9.79 -0.58
C ILE A 10 29.84 -9.29 -1.80
N TYR A 11 30.69 -10.13 -2.38
CA TYR A 11 31.41 -9.81 -3.62
C TYR A 11 30.45 -9.56 -4.81
N GLU A 12 29.44 -10.40 -4.96
CA GLU A 12 28.43 -10.22 -6.02
C GLU A 12 27.58 -8.96 -5.78
N LEU A 13 27.26 -8.67 -4.52
CA LEU A 13 26.58 -7.44 -4.12
C LEU A 13 27.43 -6.21 -4.49
N ALA A 14 28.73 -6.22 -4.13
CA ALA A 14 29.66 -5.13 -4.42
C ALA A 14 29.81 -4.93 -5.94
N GLN A 15 29.95 -6.01 -6.70
CA GLN A 15 30.05 -5.95 -8.17
C GLN A 15 28.79 -5.31 -8.79
N LYS A 16 27.61 -5.69 -8.33
CA LYS A 16 26.37 -5.11 -8.81
C LYS A 16 26.22 -3.64 -8.42
N ALA A 17 26.60 -3.28 -7.20
CA ALA A 17 26.61 -1.89 -6.76
C ALA A 17 27.58 -1.05 -7.61
N TYR A 18 28.78 -1.55 -7.88
CA TYR A 18 29.72 -0.89 -8.78
C TYR A 18 29.14 -0.70 -10.19
N ASN A 19 28.50 -1.72 -10.76
CA ASN A 19 27.91 -1.64 -12.09
C ASN A 19 26.78 -0.60 -12.21
N ILE A 20 26.07 -0.30 -11.14
CA ILE A 20 25.00 0.73 -11.12
C ILE A 20 25.52 2.13 -10.75
N GLY A 21 26.81 2.30 -10.50
CA GLY A 21 27.45 3.61 -10.36
C GLY A 21 28.10 3.93 -9.04
N PHE A 22 28.14 3.01 -8.04
CA PHE A 22 28.92 3.21 -6.84
C PHE A 22 30.42 3.01 -7.11
N ASP A 23 31.26 3.93 -6.67
CA ASP A 23 32.70 3.87 -6.91
C ASP A 23 33.43 3.02 -5.85
N TYR A 24 33.00 3.11 -4.59
CA TYR A 24 33.57 2.41 -3.45
C TYR A 24 32.46 1.74 -2.66
N ILE A 25 32.72 0.53 -2.20
CA ILE A 25 31.80 -0.25 -1.38
C ILE A 25 32.60 -0.80 -0.18
N GLU A 26 32.21 -0.42 1.02
CA GLU A 26 32.88 -0.84 2.24
C GLU A 26 31.87 -1.37 3.27
N GLU A 27 32.30 -2.33 4.08
CA GLU A 27 31.56 -2.78 5.25
C GLU A 27 31.95 -1.95 6.46
N SER A 28 30.98 -1.51 7.27
CA SER A 28 31.27 -0.75 8.49
C SER A 28 32.03 -1.55 9.56
N ASP A 29 32.03 -2.87 9.47
CA ASP A 29 32.80 -3.77 10.37
C ASP A 29 34.32 -3.55 10.31
N ILE A 30 34.80 -2.80 9.32
CA ILE A 30 36.20 -2.35 9.21
C ILE A 30 36.69 -1.64 10.47
N LEU A 31 35.81 -0.91 11.15
CA LEU A 31 36.13 -0.11 12.33
C LEU A 31 35.95 -0.87 13.65
N GLU A 32 35.58 -2.15 13.58
CA GLU A 32 35.21 -2.90 14.78
C GLU A 32 36.34 -2.96 15.82
N GLU A 33 37.60 -3.17 15.40
CA GLU A 33 38.73 -3.19 16.31
C GLU A 33 38.98 -1.83 16.95
N ASP A 34 38.84 -0.73 16.19
CA ASP A 34 39.01 0.63 16.74
C ASP A 34 37.87 0.94 17.74
N VAL A 35 36.63 0.52 17.45
CA VAL A 35 35.49 0.64 18.37
C VAL A 35 35.72 -0.16 19.65
N ILE A 36 36.12 -1.42 19.54
CA ILE A 36 36.42 -2.26 20.71
C ILE A 36 37.57 -1.68 21.53
N HIS A 37 38.59 -1.15 20.88
CA HIS A 37 39.69 -0.47 21.57
C HIS A 37 39.20 0.72 22.41
N GLU A 38 38.36 1.56 21.82
CA GLU A 38 37.81 2.74 22.51
C GLU A 38 36.91 2.36 23.68
N ILE A 39 36.09 1.33 23.52
CA ILE A 39 35.26 0.79 24.61
C ILE A 39 36.17 0.34 25.78
N LYS A 40 37.24 -0.41 25.50
CA LYS A 40 38.18 -0.89 26.51
C LYS A 40 38.82 0.27 27.28
N GLU A 41 39.32 1.28 26.58
CA GLU A 41 39.97 2.43 27.22
C GLU A 41 38.97 3.21 28.08
N HIS A 42 37.73 3.36 27.61
CA HIS A 42 36.68 4.06 28.36
C HIS A 42 36.28 3.28 29.64
N VAL A 43 36.03 1.99 29.53
CA VAL A 43 35.67 1.13 30.68
C VAL A 43 36.79 1.10 31.73
N ARG A 44 38.06 1.03 31.30
CA ARG A 44 39.21 1.07 32.23
C ARG A 44 39.37 2.41 32.95
N SER A 45 38.99 3.50 32.27
CA SER A 45 39.16 4.85 32.82
C SER A 45 38.04 5.27 33.77
N LYS A 46 36.87 4.64 33.69
CA LYS A 46 35.65 5.03 34.41
C LYS A 46 35.31 3.99 35.49
N PRO A 47 35.25 4.39 36.78
CA PRO A 47 34.91 3.46 37.86
C PRO A 47 33.42 3.11 37.94
N ASP A 48 32.59 3.87 37.23
CA ASP A 48 31.13 3.70 37.24
C ASP A 48 30.70 2.83 36.07
N LEU A 49 29.48 2.24 36.16
CA LEU A 49 28.89 1.45 35.12
C LEU A 49 28.85 2.20 33.78
N VAL A 50 29.34 1.56 32.72
CA VAL A 50 29.28 2.03 31.33
C VAL A 50 28.16 1.30 30.61
N LEU A 51 27.18 2.06 30.08
CA LEU A 51 26.12 1.58 29.25
C LEU A 51 26.50 1.71 27.76
N SER A 52 26.37 0.65 26.99
CA SER A 52 26.67 0.67 25.56
C SER A 52 25.82 1.68 24.80
N SER A 53 26.40 2.42 23.84
CA SER A 53 25.72 3.41 22.99
C SER A 53 25.59 2.98 21.53
N HIS A 54 25.99 1.75 21.19
CA HIS A 54 25.97 1.30 19.79
C HIS A 54 24.57 0.98 19.27
N CYS A 55 23.55 0.82 20.13
CA CYS A 55 22.16 0.66 19.71
C CYS A 55 21.43 2.02 19.71
N PRO A 56 21.07 2.58 18.54
CA PRO A 56 20.45 3.90 18.48
C PRO A 56 19.07 3.96 19.16
N VAL A 57 18.34 2.84 19.25
CA VAL A 57 17.07 2.78 19.99
C VAL A 57 17.30 2.96 21.50
N ILE A 58 18.35 2.33 22.05
CA ILE A 58 18.69 2.46 23.48
C ILE A 58 19.13 3.89 23.78
N VAL A 59 19.96 4.48 22.94
CA VAL A 59 20.37 5.88 23.09
C VAL A 59 19.16 6.81 23.08
N ASN A 60 18.24 6.66 22.12
CA ASN A 60 17.02 7.45 22.06
C ASN A 60 16.11 7.25 23.29
N LEU A 61 16.00 6.02 23.80
CA LEU A 61 15.25 5.74 25.02
C LEU A 61 15.85 6.47 26.22
N VAL A 62 17.17 6.44 26.36
CA VAL A 62 17.88 7.13 27.44
C VAL A 62 17.68 8.65 27.32
N GLU A 63 17.93 9.23 26.16
CA GLU A 63 17.79 10.67 25.95
C GLU A 63 16.35 11.18 26.19
N GLN A 64 15.35 10.40 25.78
CA GLN A 64 13.96 10.87 25.76
C GLN A 64 13.13 10.40 26.95
N HIS A 65 13.49 9.31 27.62
CA HIS A 65 12.63 8.69 28.64
C HIS A 65 13.35 8.35 29.95
N TYR A 66 14.69 8.14 29.92
CA TYR A 66 15.48 7.70 31.06
C TYR A 66 16.75 8.55 31.21
N PRO A 67 16.64 9.89 31.30
CA PRO A 67 17.81 10.79 31.30
C PRO A 67 18.76 10.57 32.48
N GLU A 68 18.33 9.86 33.51
CA GLU A 68 19.18 9.44 34.65
C GLU A 68 20.32 8.50 34.24
N TRP A 69 20.25 7.89 33.05
CA TRP A 69 21.30 7.03 32.48
C TRP A 69 22.27 7.76 31.54
N LEU A 70 22.05 9.04 31.26
CA LEU A 70 22.89 9.80 30.30
C LEU A 70 24.40 9.76 30.66
N ASP A 71 24.71 9.92 31.92
CA ASP A 71 26.12 9.91 32.40
C ASP A 71 26.77 8.52 32.32
N ASN A 72 25.96 7.48 32.14
CA ASN A 72 26.46 6.11 32.00
C ASN A 72 26.67 5.72 30.52
N LEU A 73 26.05 6.42 29.57
CA LEU A 73 26.23 6.12 28.15
C LEU A 73 27.69 6.27 27.74
N LEU A 74 28.18 5.31 26.98
CA LEU A 74 29.49 5.39 26.36
C LEU A 74 29.52 6.59 25.39
N PRO A 75 30.37 7.62 25.57
CA PRO A 75 30.32 8.85 24.77
C PRO A 75 30.98 8.67 23.40
N MET A 76 30.47 7.73 22.62
CA MET A 76 31.00 7.35 21.31
C MET A 76 29.93 7.49 20.24
N ALA A 77 30.32 8.02 19.08
CA ALA A 77 29.44 8.09 17.90
C ALA A 77 29.04 6.68 17.41
N SER A 78 27.94 6.62 16.64
CA SER A 78 27.54 5.36 16.03
C SER A 78 28.61 4.86 15.05
N LEU A 79 28.66 3.54 14.84
CA LEU A 79 29.58 2.94 13.87
C LEU A 79 29.38 3.52 12.46
N ALA A 80 28.11 3.78 12.10
CA ALA A 80 27.76 4.39 10.82
C ALA A 80 28.34 5.82 10.68
N SER A 81 28.19 6.65 11.71
CA SER A 81 28.71 8.02 11.72
C SER A 81 30.23 8.04 11.66
N MET A 82 30.90 7.19 12.45
CA MET A 82 32.38 7.09 12.44
C MET A 82 32.87 6.65 11.06
N HIS A 83 32.24 5.63 10.45
CA HIS A 83 32.62 5.15 9.14
C HIS A 83 32.36 6.21 8.04
N ALA A 84 31.23 6.89 8.07
CA ALA A 84 30.93 7.97 7.14
C ALA A 84 31.97 9.09 7.20
N LYS A 85 32.35 9.50 8.39
CA LYS A 85 33.36 10.52 8.62
C LYS A 85 34.75 10.08 8.11
N ASP A 86 35.11 8.83 8.33
CA ASP A 86 36.36 8.27 7.82
C ASP A 86 36.31 8.19 6.26
N LEU A 87 35.23 7.79 5.68
CA LEU A 87 35.00 7.80 4.20
C LEU A 87 35.15 9.22 3.64
N LYS A 88 34.49 10.22 4.23
CA LYS A 88 34.61 11.63 3.82
C LYS A 88 36.07 12.15 3.90
N SER A 89 36.80 11.70 4.89
CA SER A 89 38.22 12.06 5.01
C SER A 89 39.06 11.46 3.87
N ARG A 90 38.78 10.23 3.47
CA ARG A 90 39.51 9.53 2.41
C ARG A 90 39.01 9.95 1.00
N TYR A 91 37.73 10.25 0.87
CA TYR A 91 37.05 10.55 -0.39
C TYR A 91 36.19 11.81 -0.27
N PRO A 92 36.78 13.00 -0.12
CA PRO A 92 36.05 14.23 0.21
C PRO A 92 35.03 14.67 -0.86
N ASP A 93 35.27 14.30 -2.10
CA ASP A 93 34.40 14.67 -3.24
C ASP A 93 33.27 13.67 -3.53
N HIS A 94 33.19 12.58 -2.74
CA HIS A 94 32.19 11.53 -2.95
C HIS A 94 31.02 11.66 -1.99
N LEU A 95 29.85 11.22 -2.46
CA LEU A 95 28.65 11.08 -1.65
C LEU A 95 28.67 9.77 -0.88
N VAL A 96 28.36 9.82 0.41
CA VAL A 96 28.27 8.65 1.27
C VAL A 96 26.84 8.17 1.37
N VAL A 97 26.59 6.94 0.93
CA VAL A 97 25.31 6.24 1.04
C VAL A 97 25.46 5.14 2.08
N HIS A 98 24.79 5.26 3.21
CA HIS A 98 24.76 4.22 4.23
C HIS A 98 23.52 3.34 4.10
N ALA A 99 23.71 2.02 3.97
CA ALA A 99 22.65 1.04 3.95
C ALA A 99 22.48 0.37 5.31
N SER A 100 21.39 0.68 6.01
CA SER A 100 21.15 0.23 7.37
C SER A 100 20.03 -0.80 7.48
N ALA A 101 20.21 -1.77 8.41
CA ALA A 101 19.14 -2.65 8.85
C ALA A 101 18.27 -2.01 9.95
N CYS A 102 18.69 -0.87 10.52
CA CYS A 102 18.07 -0.27 11.69
C CYS A 102 17.23 0.96 11.34
N PRO A 103 15.88 0.91 11.48
CA PRO A 103 15.04 2.08 11.23
C PRO A 103 15.35 3.28 12.15
N ALA A 104 15.88 3.03 13.35
CA ALA A 104 16.20 4.11 14.30
C ALA A 104 17.37 4.99 13.84
N GLU A 105 18.25 4.51 12.96
CA GLU A 105 19.30 5.34 12.38
C GLU A 105 18.75 6.47 11.52
N PHE A 106 17.57 6.27 10.88
CA PHE A 106 16.90 7.33 10.13
C PHE A 106 16.44 8.49 11.01
N TYR A 107 16.13 8.21 12.27
CA TYR A 107 15.76 9.25 13.24
C TYR A 107 16.99 10.05 13.66
N ASN A 108 18.12 9.37 13.89
CA ASN A 108 19.35 10.00 14.36
C ASN A 108 20.10 10.79 13.28
N ARG A 109 19.81 10.54 11.98
CA ARG A 109 20.43 11.21 10.82
C ARG A 109 20.37 12.73 10.86
N GLN A 110 19.38 13.32 11.54
CA GLN A 110 19.22 14.78 11.61
C GLN A 110 20.46 15.50 12.18
N ASN A 111 21.36 14.75 12.83
CA ASN A 111 22.58 15.26 13.46
C ASN A 111 23.88 14.78 12.80
N ASP A 112 23.81 14.03 11.69
CA ASP A 112 24.99 13.46 11.02
C ASP A 112 25.17 14.07 9.61
N GLU A 113 26.14 14.98 9.51
CA GLU A 113 26.44 15.71 8.26
C GLU A 113 27.29 14.88 7.28
N ASP A 114 27.93 13.79 7.74
CA ASP A 114 28.84 12.99 6.93
C ASP A 114 28.12 11.89 6.12
N ILE A 115 26.87 11.56 6.45
CA ILE A 115 26.02 10.63 5.69
C ILE A 115 25.10 11.43 4.74
N ASP A 116 25.38 11.43 3.44
CA ASP A 116 24.54 12.14 2.46
C ASP A 116 23.19 11.46 2.26
N TYR A 117 23.20 10.12 2.16
CA TYR A 117 21.99 9.32 1.96
C TYR A 117 21.97 8.11 2.89
N LEU A 118 20.84 7.87 3.52
CA LEU A 118 20.55 6.70 4.31
C LEU A 118 19.43 5.90 3.63
N ILE A 119 19.69 4.62 3.37
CA ILE A 119 18.73 3.69 2.77
C ILE A 119 18.58 2.44 3.63
N THR A 120 17.44 1.77 3.52
CA THR A 120 17.25 0.46 4.16
C THR A 120 17.94 -0.64 3.36
N LEU A 121 18.18 -1.80 3.98
CA LEU A 121 18.70 -2.97 3.24
C LEU A 121 17.71 -3.47 2.21
N SER A 122 16.41 -3.34 2.47
CA SER A 122 15.35 -3.66 1.51
C SER A 122 15.37 -2.73 0.28
N GLU A 123 15.65 -1.45 0.49
CA GLU A 123 15.83 -0.48 -0.60
C GLU A 123 17.10 -0.78 -1.40
N LEU A 124 18.21 -1.10 -0.72
CA LEU A 124 19.45 -1.52 -1.37
C LEU A 124 19.21 -2.74 -2.28
N GLU A 125 18.51 -3.78 -1.77
CA GLU A 125 18.15 -4.95 -2.57
C GLU A 125 17.35 -4.57 -3.82
N ARG A 126 16.37 -3.67 -3.67
CA ARG A 126 15.56 -3.20 -4.81
C ARG A 126 16.38 -2.40 -5.82
N ILE A 127 17.25 -1.50 -5.35
CA ILE A 127 18.14 -0.72 -6.21
C ILE A 127 19.03 -1.67 -7.03
N ILE A 128 19.68 -2.61 -6.39
CA ILE A 128 20.59 -3.57 -7.05
C ILE A 128 19.86 -4.50 -8.03
N ARG A 129 18.62 -4.87 -7.71
CA ARG A 129 17.84 -5.80 -8.53
C ARG A 129 17.22 -5.15 -9.77
N PHE A 130 16.79 -3.90 -9.67
CA PHE A 130 15.97 -3.26 -10.69
C PHE A 130 16.64 -2.08 -11.41
N THR A 131 17.79 -1.61 -10.93
CA THR A 131 18.53 -0.55 -11.63
C THR A 131 19.35 -1.18 -12.77
N PRO A 132 19.22 -0.68 -14.00
CA PRO A 132 20.07 -1.12 -15.10
C PRO A 132 21.55 -0.80 -14.82
N ALA A 133 22.45 -1.64 -15.33
CA ALA A 133 23.87 -1.35 -15.24
C ALA A 133 24.18 -0.03 -15.95
N TYR A 134 24.89 0.85 -15.25
CA TYR A 134 25.35 2.14 -15.77
C TYR A 134 26.72 1.99 -16.46
N ARG A 135 27.56 1.10 -15.93
CA ARG A 135 28.91 0.82 -16.47
C ARG A 135 28.86 -0.39 -17.37
N ASP A 136 29.50 -0.29 -18.54
CA ASP A 136 29.65 -1.42 -19.46
C ASP A 136 30.55 -2.49 -18.86
N ALA A 137 30.15 -3.75 -19.01
CA ALA A 137 30.88 -4.89 -18.43
C ALA A 137 32.34 -5.02 -18.96
N GLU A 138 32.67 -4.41 -20.09
CA GLU A 138 34.01 -4.42 -20.68
C GLU A 138 34.94 -3.35 -20.04
N GLU A 139 34.40 -2.31 -19.38
CA GLU A 139 35.17 -1.28 -18.68
C GLU A 139 35.29 -1.54 -17.18
N ALA A 140 34.68 -2.61 -16.67
CA ALA A 140 34.68 -2.94 -15.25
C ALA A 140 36.09 -3.36 -14.81
N THR A 141 36.90 -2.39 -14.39
CA THR A 141 37.95 -2.66 -13.43
C THR A 141 37.30 -3.30 -12.21
N GLU A 142 37.96 -4.27 -11.56
CA GLU A 142 37.41 -4.87 -10.33
C GLU A 142 36.98 -3.77 -9.36
N PRO A 143 35.75 -3.85 -8.79
CA PRO A 143 35.29 -2.85 -7.83
C PRO A 143 36.28 -2.79 -6.67
N TYR A 144 36.57 -1.59 -6.22
CA TYR A 144 37.35 -1.43 -5.00
C TYR A 144 36.49 -1.92 -3.84
N TYR A 145 36.68 -3.15 -3.49
CA TYR A 145 36.06 -3.82 -2.36
C TYR A 145 37.15 -4.19 -1.39
N LEU A 146 37.14 -3.54 -0.23
CA LEU A 146 38.02 -3.92 0.84
C LEU A 146 37.47 -5.20 1.49
N GLU A 147 38.09 -6.35 1.26
CA GLU A 147 37.82 -7.56 2.03
C GLU A 147 38.24 -7.34 3.48
N PHE A 148 37.20 -7.28 4.35
CA PHE A 148 37.46 -7.23 5.77
C PHE A 148 37.45 -8.60 6.39
N GLN A 149 38.39 -8.70 7.30
CA GLN A 149 38.45 -9.82 8.20
C GLN A 149 37.35 -9.72 9.23
N GLY A 150 36.80 -10.90 9.52
CA GLY A 150 35.74 -11.12 10.47
C GLY A 150 35.95 -10.35 11.77
N GLY A 151 35.08 -9.39 11.94
CA GLY A 151 34.87 -8.74 13.22
C GLY A 151 34.14 -9.67 14.18
N TYR A 152 34.08 -9.25 15.43
CA TYR A 152 33.36 -10.00 16.47
C TYR A 152 31.86 -10.00 16.30
N GLY A 153 31.34 -9.26 15.30
CA GLY A 153 29.95 -9.17 15.01
C GLY A 153 29.19 -8.34 16.01
N LEU A 154 29.47 -7.04 16.06
CA LEU A 154 28.76 -6.05 16.90
C LEU A 154 27.23 -6.12 16.73
N SER A 155 26.76 -6.80 15.67
CA SER A 155 25.35 -7.03 15.39
C SER A 155 24.69 -8.11 16.26
N ILE A 156 25.45 -8.87 17.03
CA ILE A 156 24.95 -9.94 17.91
C ILE A 156 25.16 -9.50 19.37
N VAL A 157 24.09 -9.48 20.16
CA VAL A 157 24.16 -9.11 21.57
C VAL A 157 25.13 -10.02 22.35
N GLY A 158 25.91 -9.44 23.25
CA GLY A 158 26.88 -10.14 24.08
C GLY A 158 28.21 -10.38 23.39
N ASN A 159 28.40 -10.09 22.11
CA ASN A 159 29.71 -10.27 21.47
C ASN A 159 30.75 -9.22 21.93
N VAL A 160 30.31 -7.96 22.10
CA VAL A 160 31.19 -6.93 22.70
C VAL A 160 31.59 -7.33 24.13
N SER A 161 30.60 -7.72 24.92
CA SER A 161 30.79 -8.22 26.29
C SER A 161 31.74 -9.41 26.35
N ALA A 162 31.60 -10.39 25.49
CA ALA A 162 32.50 -11.54 25.40
C ALA A 162 33.94 -11.11 25.09
N ARG A 163 34.14 -10.16 24.18
CA ARG A 163 35.45 -9.63 23.84
C ARG A 163 36.13 -8.90 25.00
N LEU A 164 35.36 -8.10 25.77
CA LEU A 164 35.89 -7.43 26.95
C LEU A 164 36.35 -8.42 28.00
N ILE A 165 35.66 -9.56 28.17
CA ILE A 165 36.05 -10.65 29.06
C ILE A 165 37.32 -11.35 28.54
N GLU A 166 37.34 -11.73 27.25
CA GLU A 166 38.48 -12.41 26.62
C GLU A 166 39.79 -11.61 26.71
N ASP A 167 39.69 -10.29 26.59
CA ASP A 167 40.82 -9.38 26.65
C ASP A 167 41.18 -8.93 28.09
N GLY A 168 40.48 -9.48 29.09
CA GLY A 168 40.76 -9.21 30.52
C GLY A 168 40.49 -7.76 30.94
N VAL A 169 39.53 -7.10 30.31
CA VAL A 169 39.10 -5.72 30.63
C VAL A 169 38.21 -5.72 31.86
N CYS A 170 37.23 -6.63 31.86
CA CYS A 170 36.28 -6.81 32.97
C CYS A 170 36.19 -8.30 33.35
N ASP A 171 35.87 -8.55 34.60
CA ASP A 171 35.54 -9.89 35.04
C ASP A 171 34.15 -10.31 34.51
N ARG A 172 33.92 -11.63 34.32
CA ARG A 172 32.64 -12.15 33.82
C ARG A 172 31.45 -11.71 34.67
N ASP A 173 31.63 -11.60 35.97
CA ASP A 173 30.56 -11.25 36.92
C ASP A 173 30.29 -9.73 36.98
N ALA A 174 31.15 -8.93 36.32
CA ALA A 174 31.03 -7.48 36.23
C ALA A 174 30.42 -7.02 34.88
N ILE A 175 30.00 -7.94 34.02
CA ILE A 175 29.43 -7.66 32.70
C ILE A 175 28.07 -8.30 32.56
N GLU A 176 27.10 -7.51 32.07
CA GLU A 176 25.75 -7.96 31.76
C GLU A 176 25.34 -7.55 30.35
N TRP A 177 24.54 -8.38 29.68
CA TRP A 177 23.99 -8.07 28.37
C TRP A 177 22.55 -8.58 28.23
N TYR A 178 21.70 -7.73 27.64
CA TYR A 178 20.28 -8.04 27.45
C TYR A 178 19.81 -7.59 26.06
N SER A 179 18.76 -8.23 25.54
CA SER A 179 18.18 -7.90 24.26
C SER A 179 16.65 -8.06 24.25
N GLY A 180 15.99 -7.22 23.47
CA GLY A 180 14.55 -7.09 23.46
C GLY A 180 14.10 -5.78 24.07
N LEU A 181 13.19 -5.08 23.37
CA LEU A 181 12.79 -3.73 23.76
C LEU A 181 12.14 -3.68 25.16
N GLU A 182 11.26 -4.64 25.47
CA GLU A 182 10.57 -4.70 26.76
C GLU A 182 11.56 -4.92 27.92
N GLU A 183 12.47 -5.88 27.76
CA GLU A 183 13.50 -6.18 28.76
C GLU A 183 14.41 -4.98 29.00
N CYS A 184 14.88 -4.34 27.92
CA CYS A 184 15.69 -3.13 28.03
C CYS A 184 14.97 -1.98 28.74
N ILE A 185 13.67 -1.80 28.45
CA ILE A 185 12.84 -0.79 29.13
C ILE A 185 12.71 -1.09 30.63
N ASP A 186 12.52 -2.35 30.99
CA ASP A 186 12.37 -2.74 32.39
C ASP A 186 13.66 -2.55 33.18
N ILE A 187 14.82 -2.79 32.56
CA ILE A 187 16.14 -2.50 33.13
C ILE A 187 16.30 -0.98 33.30
N LEU A 188 16.02 -0.20 32.27
CA LEU A 188 16.18 1.27 32.32
C LEU A 188 15.25 1.94 33.35
N LYS A 189 14.06 1.39 33.61
CA LYS A 189 13.15 1.87 34.67
C LYS A 189 13.68 1.68 36.09
N GLN A 190 14.56 0.70 36.30
CA GLN A 190 14.97 0.23 37.61
C GLN A 190 16.46 0.56 37.88
N LYS A 191 16.83 1.85 37.68
CA LYS A 191 18.19 2.26 38.07
C LYS A 191 18.36 2.18 39.59
N ASP A 192 18.88 1.04 40.07
CA ASP A 192 19.24 0.85 41.47
C ASP A 192 20.76 1.00 41.61
N GLU A 193 21.18 2.08 42.26
CA GLU A 193 22.60 2.39 42.46
C GLU A 193 23.34 1.27 43.18
N SER A 194 22.67 0.51 44.05
CA SER A 194 23.32 -0.58 44.79
C SER A 194 23.58 -1.80 43.90
N LEU A 195 22.70 -2.09 42.94
CA LEU A 195 22.90 -3.19 41.98
C LEU A 195 23.90 -2.78 40.88
N CYS A 196 23.86 -1.52 40.46
CA CYS A 196 24.78 -1.00 39.46
C CYS A 196 26.26 -1.00 39.88
N GLN A 197 26.56 -0.95 41.19
CA GLN A 197 27.94 -0.96 41.70
C GLN A 197 28.73 -2.24 41.41
N SER A 198 28.04 -3.36 41.10
CA SER A 198 28.69 -4.63 40.78
C SER A 198 28.88 -4.82 39.26
N VAL A 199 28.39 -3.91 38.42
CA VAL A 199 28.43 -4.02 36.96
C VAL A 199 29.31 -2.89 36.40
N GLU A 200 30.35 -3.26 35.66
CA GLU A 200 31.25 -2.31 35.00
C GLU A 200 30.78 -1.98 33.57
N TYR A 201 30.19 -2.97 32.88
CA TYR A 201 29.68 -2.78 31.52
C TYR A 201 28.33 -3.44 31.32
N LEU A 202 27.39 -2.69 30.77
CA LEU A 202 26.04 -3.14 30.43
C LEU A 202 25.77 -2.97 28.93
N GLU A 203 25.57 -4.08 28.23
CA GLU A 203 25.27 -4.09 26.82
C GLU A 203 23.74 -4.28 26.59
N LEU A 204 23.06 -3.27 26.03
CA LEU A 204 21.65 -3.32 25.74
C LEU A 204 21.40 -3.20 24.24
N MET A 205 20.56 -4.10 23.70
CA MET A 205 20.12 -4.07 22.31
C MET A 205 18.61 -4.22 22.22
N ALA A 206 17.92 -3.30 21.55
CA ALA A 206 16.45 -3.29 21.44
C ALA A 206 15.87 -4.45 20.60
N CYS A 207 16.63 -4.97 19.64
CA CYS A 207 16.21 -6.14 18.86
C CYS A 207 16.58 -7.43 19.58
N ASN A 208 15.64 -8.41 19.66
CA ASN A 208 15.91 -9.71 20.25
C ASN A 208 17.10 -10.40 19.59
N SER A 209 18.12 -10.79 20.36
CA SER A 209 19.41 -11.34 19.91
C SER A 209 20.31 -10.36 19.13
N GLY A 210 19.98 -9.07 19.11
CA GLY A 210 20.75 -8.02 18.44
C GLY A 210 20.27 -7.68 17.04
N CYS A 211 21.06 -6.88 16.32
CA CYS A 211 20.72 -6.36 15.00
C CYS A 211 20.52 -7.44 13.92
N VAL A 212 21.02 -8.66 14.12
CA VAL A 212 20.74 -9.83 13.26
C VAL A 212 19.26 -10.16 13.16
N ASN A 213 18.45 -9.65 14.08
CA ASN A 213 17.01 -9.80 14.11
C ASN A 213 16.27 -8.45 13.91
N SER A 214 16.89 -7.49 13.24
CA SER A 214 16.25 -6.22 12.92
C SER A 214 15.06 -6.41 12.01
N ILE A 215 14.10 -5.49 12.11
CA ILE A 215 12.83 -5.53 11.39
C ILE A 215 12.98 -5.47 9.85
N ASP A 216 14.06 -4.85 9.35
CA ASP A 216 14.34 -4.77 7.91
C ASP A 216 15.07 -6.01 7.36
N ILE A 217 15.37 -7.00 8.19
CA ILE A 217 16.00 -8.25 7.74
C ILE A 217 14.93 -9.26 7.35
N HIS A 218 14.58 -9.32 6.08
CA HIS A 218 13.61 -10.27 5.51
C HIS A 218 14.25 -11.62 5.16
N ASN A 219 14.84 -12.30 6.13
CA ASN A 219 15.46 -13.61 5.96
C ASN A 219 14.60 -14.70 6.59
N PRO A 220 14.25 -15.80 5.86
CA PRO A 220 13.44 -16.91 6.38
C PRO A 220 14.16 -17.77 7.41
N ASP A 221 15.49 -17.65 7.53
CA ASP A 221 16.25 -18.40 8.51
C ASP A 221 15.86 -17.99 9.94
N SER A 222 15.90 -18.93 10.87
CA SER A 222 15.76 -18.61 12.28
C SER A 222 16.86 -17.66 12.75
N VAL A 223 16.63 -16.94 13.85
CA VAL A 223 17.66 -16.06 14.45
C VAL A 223 18.96 -16.83 14.71
N PHE A 224 18.84 -18.08 15.20
CA PHE A 224 19.99 -18.97 15.38
C PHE A 224 20.77 -19.20 14.07
N GLY A 225 20.05 -19.51 12.97
CA GLY A 225 20.67 -19.68 11.65
C GLY A 225 21.38 -18.42 11.18
N ARG A 226 20.78 -17.24 11.38
CA ARG A 226 21.38 -15.95 11.04
C ARG A 226 22.63 -15.67 11.85
N CYS A 227 22.62 -15.91 13.16
CA CYS A 227 23.81 -15.79 14.00
C CYS A 227 24.94 -16.74 13.55
N LEU A 228 24.62 -17.97 13.19
CA LEU A 228 25.63 -18.92 12.69
C LEU A 228 26.24 -18.44 11.36
N ARG A 229 25.43 -17.88 10.44
CA ARG A 229 25.93 -17.34 9.17
C ARG A 229 26.91 -16.18 9.39
N ILE A 230 26.59 -15.26 10.31
CA ILE A 230 27.52 -14.18 10.65
C ILE A 230 28.81 -14.72 11.24
N LYS A 231 28.72 -15.66 12.18
CA LYS A 231 29.91 -16.29 12.79
C LYS A 231 30.75 -17.04 11.75
N GLN A 232 30.14 -17.78 10.84
CA GLN A 232 30.81 -18.48 9.76
C GLN A 232 31.47 -17.50 8.79
N TYR A 233 30.75 -16.47 8.35
CA TYR A 233 31.26 -15.42 7.50
C TYR A 233 32.48 -14.73 8.10
N ASN A 234 32.47 -14.48 9.40
CA ASN A 234 33.59 -13.92 10.13
C ASN A 234 34.77 -14.91 10.28
N GLY A 235 34.52 -16.22 10.40
CA GLY A 235 35.54 -17.24 10.58
C GLY A 235 36.27 -17.64 9.29
N ASP A 236 35.65 -17.50 8.12
CA ASP A 236 36.23 -17.90 6.85
C ASP A 236 37.13 -16.82 6.22
N ARG A 237 37.26 -15.67 6.85
CA ARG A 237 38.04 -14.54 6.31
C ARG A 237 39.51 -14.61 6.66
N VAL A 238 40.39 -14.32 5.70
CA VAL A 238 41.84 -14.30 5.82
C VAL A 238 42.30 -12.95 6.39
N TYR A 239 43.26 -12.96 7.32
CA TYR A 239 43.80 -11.77 8.01
C TYR A 239 44.49 -10.82 7.02
N LEU A 240 43.90 -9.65 6.76
CA LEU A 240 44.56 -8.52 6.14
C LEU A 240 45.14 -7.59 7.26
N PRO A 241 46.20 -6.82 6.99
CA PRO A 241 46.77 -5.94 8.01
C PRO A 241 45.69 -4.96 8.50
N SER A 242 45.66 -4.77 9.82
CA SER A 242 44.72 -3.93 10.52
C SER A 242 44.53 -2.57 9.86
N TYR A 243 43.33 -2.33 9.33
CA TYR A 243 42.93 -0.99 8.97
C TYR A 243 42.98 -0.13 10.26
N LYS A 244 43.45 1.09 10.15
CA LYS A 244 43.35 2.08 11.21
C LYS A 244 42.55 3.26 10.69
N MET A 245 41.59 3.69 11.46
CA MET A 245 40.85 4.92 11.15
C MET A 245 41.82 6.07 10.89
N SER A 246 41.53 6.81 9.82
CA SER A 246 42.24 8.07 9.50
C SER A 246 41.99 9.16 10.55
N ILE A 247 40.89 9.05 11.27
CA ILE A 247 40.39 10.01 12.26
C ILE A 247 40.11 9.27 13.57
N PRO A 248 40.50 9.80 14.73
CA PRO A 248 40.14 9.19 16.01
C PRO A 248 38.63 9.11 16.20
N PRO A 249 38.11 8.10 16.94
CA PRO A 249 36.72 8.01 17.29
C PRO A 249 36.16 9.34 17.82
N SER A 250 34.98 9.72 17.35
CA SER A 250 34.38 10.99 17.75
C SER A 250 33.67 10.84 19.08
N GLU A 251 34.04 11.66 20.06
CA GLU A 251 33.23 11.80 21.27
C GLU A 251 31.90 12.48 20.93
N VAL A 252 30.83 11.94 21.47
CA VAL A 252 29.46 12.46 21.32
C VAL A 252 28.91 12.86 22.67
N THR A 253 28.29 14.02 22.74
CA THR A 253 27.55 14.44 23.92
C THR A 253 26.06 14.14 23.71
N PHE A 254 25.53 13.28 24.55
CA PHE A 254 24.12 12.97 24.58
C PHE A 254 23.30 14.08 25.21
N ARG A 255 22.05 14.28 24.75
CA ARG A 255 21.22 15.39 25.20
C ARG A 255 20.08 14.89 26.03
N ASN A 256 19.78 15.59 27.12
CA ASN A 256 18.52 15.39 27.81
C ASN A 256 17.38 16.02 26.96
N SER A 257 16.71 15.18 26.20
CA SER A 257 15.57 15.54 25.35
C SER A 257 14.27 14.93 25.86
N LEU A 258 14.09 14.91 27.21
CA LEU A 258 12.97 14.26 27.87
C LEU A 258 11.64 14.54 27.16
N TYR A 259 11.04 13.49 26.64
CA TYR A 259 9.75 13.57 25.97
C TYR A 259 8.63 13.71 27.02
N VAL A 260 8.20 14.94 27.22
CA VAL A 260 7.00 15.22 28.04
C VAL A 260 5.77 15.05 27.15
N ARG A 261 5.09 13.94 27.32
CA ARG A 261 3.86 13.65 26.58
C ARG A 261 2.79 14.70 26.92
N GLU A 262 2.51 15.60 25.98
CA GLU A 262 1.45 16.60 26.15
C GLU A 262 0.09 15.91 26.34
N LYS A 263 -0.65 16.34 27.35
CA LYS A 263 -2.02 15.88 27.54
C LYS A 263 -2.90 16.59 26.50
N PRO A 264 -3.53 15.86 25.59
CA PRO A 264 -4.39 16.49 24.60
C PRO A 264 -5.61 17.11 25.26
N ASP A 265 -6.16 18.16 24.64
CA ASP A 265 -7.40 18.77 25.11
C ASP A 265 -8.53 17.72 25.19
N PRO A 266 -9.16 17.53 26.35
CA PRO A 266 -10.25 16.57 26.51
C PRO A 266 -11.42 16.80 25.55
N ALA A 267 -11.67 18.04 25.12
CA ALA A 267 -12.69 18.35 24.13
C ALA A 267 -12.32 17.84 22.73
N ALA A 268 -11.05 17.99 22.34
CA ALA A 268 -10.54 17.44 21.09
C ALA A 268 -10.57 15.90 21.08
N VAL A 269 -10.25 15.25 22.21
CA VAL A 269 -10.33 13.79 22.34
C VAL A 269 -11.77 13.30 22.20
N ARG A 270 -12.75 13.99 22.82
CA ARG A 270 -14.17 13.65 22.68
C ARG A 270 -14.64 13.80 21.24
N ALA A 271 -14.30 14.91 20.57
CA ALA A 271 -14.62 15.11 19.16
C ALA A 271 -14.04 13.99 18.28
N GLU A 272 -12.83 13.53 18.58
CA GLU A 272 -12.22 12.39 17.88
C GLU A 272 -12.95 11.07 18.16
N MET A 273 -13.42 10.87 19.39
CA MET A 273 -14.25 9.70 19.74
C MET A 273 -15.57 9.70 18.98
N ASP A 274 -16.21 10.86 18.82
CA ASP A 274 -17.45 11.01 18.04
C ASP A 274 -17.22 10.65 16.56
N ILE A 275 -16.14 11.14 15.97
CA ILE A 275 -15.73 10.77 14.60
C ILE A 275 -15.53 9.26 14.46
N CYS A 276 -14.98 8.61 15.48
CA CYS A 276 -14.78 7.17 15.53
C CYS A 276 -16.03 6.36 15.90
N PHE A 277 -17.22 6.95 15.91
CA PHE A 277 -18.49 6.34 16.33
C PHE A 277 -18.47 5.80 17.76
N LYS A 278 -17.81 6.50 18.69
CA LYS A 278 -17.65 6.14 20.09
C LYS A 278 -18.27 7.19 21.03
N ASP A 279 -19.32 7.82 20.57
CA ASP A 279 -20.09 8.90 21.19
C ASP A 279 -20.76 8.50 22.51
N THR A 280 -20.95 7.19 22.77
CA THR A 280 -21.55 6.66 23.98
C THR A 280 -20.68 5.60 24.64
N ASP A 281 -20.81 5.44 25.97
CA ASP A 281 -20.05 4.42 26.72
C ASP A 281 -20.29 3.00 26.19
N ALA A 282 -21.50 2.71 25.74
CA ALA A 282 -21.86 1.41 25.15
C ALA A 282 -21.08 1.08 23.85
N LYS A 283 -20.64 2.11 23.12
CA LYS A 283 -19.85 1.96 21.89
C LYS A 283 -18.34 1.94 22.14
N GLN A 284 -17.92 2.23 23.36
CA GLN A 284 -16.52 2.20 23.78
C GLN A 284 -16.15 0.80 24.27
N LEU A 285 -15.85 -0.08 23.35
CA LEU A 285 -15.57 -1.50 23.64
C LEU A 285 -14.34 -1.74 24.51
N ASN A 286 -13.38 -0.82 24.53
CA ASN A 286 -12.08 -0.92 25.22
C ASN A 286 -11.41 -2.29 25.04
N CYS A 287 -11.46 -2.82 23.80
CA CYS A 287 -11.12 -4.21 23.49
C CYS A 287 -9.61 -4.47 23.36
N GLY A 288 -8.77 -3.44 23.40
CA GLY A 288 -7.30 -3.57 23.27
C GLY A 288 -6.77 -3.94 21.88
N ALA A 289 -7.64 -4.33 20.93
CA ALA A 289 -7.21 -4.85 19.61
C ALA A 289 -6.41 -3.85 18.75
N CYS A 290 -6.46 -2.56 19.06
CA CYS A 290 -5.67 -1.52 18.40
C CYS A 290 -4.36 -1.20 19.12
N GLY A 291 -3.98 -1.96 20.17
CA GLY A 291 -2.78 -1.74 20.95
C GLY A 291 -2.92 -0.69 22.08
N TYR A 292 -4.12 -0.16 22.31
CA TYR A 292 -4.41 0.79 23.39
C TYR A 292 -5.42 0.19 24.36
N ASP A 293 -5.21 0.37 25.68
CA ASP A 293 -6.07 -0.21 26.72
C ASP A 293 -7.50 0.32 26.68
N THR A 294 -7.67 1.59 26.29
CA THR A 294 -8.98 2.24 26.21
C THR A 294 -9.21 2.96 24.90
N CYS A 295 -10.49 3.08 24.50
CA CYS A 295 -10.87 3.90 23.35
C CYS A 295 -10.48 5.36 23.52
N TYR A 296 -10.52 5.88 24.76
CA TYR A 296 -10.06 7.23 25.08
C TYR A 296 -8.55 7.39 24.86
N ALA A 297 -7.73 6.45 25.34
CA ALA A 297 -6.27 6.47 25.16
C ALA A 297 -5.89 6.45 23.69
N LYS A 298 -6.58 5.63 22.89
CA LYS A 298 -6.40 5.57 21.44
C LYS A 298 -6.77 6.88 20.76
N SER A 299 -7.93 7.47 21.11
CA SER A 299 -8.35 8.76 20.53
C SER A 299 -7.43 9.91 20.95
N ALA A 300 -6.93 9.89 22.18
CA ALA A 300 -5.90 10.82 22.64
C ALA A 300 -4.60 10.70 21.83
N ALA A 301 -4.19 9.48 21.47
CA ALA A 301 -3.03 9.24 20.60
C ALA A 301 -3.26 9.75 19.17
N VAL A 302 -4.48 9.62 18.64
CA VAL A 302 -4.84 10.19 17.32
C VAL A 302 -4.76 11.70 17.32
N VAL A 303 -5.30 12.35 18.38
CA VAL A 303 -5.24 13.82 18.51
C VAL A 303 -3.81 14.32 18.56
N ARG A 304 -2.87 13.56 19.13
CA ARG A 304 -1.45 13.88 19.16
C ARG A 304 -0.71 13.52 17.86
N GLY A 305 -1.36 12.84 16.91
CA GLY A 305 -0.70 12.36 15.68
C GLY A 305 0.15 11.09 15.88
N GLU A 306 0.01 10.39 17.01
CA GLU A 306 0.74 9.18 17.36
C GLU A 306 0.05 7.89 16.88
N ALA A 307 -1.20 7.97 16.44
CA ALA A 307 -2.00 6.82 15.99
C ALA A 307 -2.92 7.19 14.84
N ASP A 308 -3.25 6.20 13.99
CA ASP A 308 -4.25 6.35 12.94
C ASP A 308 -5.62 5.84 13.40
N ARG A 309 -6.69 6.48 12.92
CA ARG A 309 -8.08 6.05 13.13
C ARG A 309 -8.32 4.63 12.64
N ASP A 310 -7.78 4.30 11.49
CA ASP A 310 -7.97 3.02 10.81
C ASP A 310 -7.31 1.82 11.54
N MET A 311 -6.51 2.06 12.59
CA MET A 311 -6.07 0.99 13.50
C MET A 311 -7.21 0.36 14.30
N CYS A 312 -8.36 1.03 14.43
CA CYS A 312 -9.50 0.53 15.19
C CYS A 312 -10.42 -0.34 14.34
N ILE A 313 -10.46 -1.66 14.61
CA ILE A 313 -11.28 -2.62 13.86
C ILE A 313 -12.77 -2.25 13.88
N SER A 314 -13.31 -1.83 15.04
CA SER A 314 -14.72 -1.45 15.13
C SER A 314 -15.03 -0.15 14.35
N TYR A 315 -14.07 0.77 14.27
CA TYR A 315 -14.20 1.96 13.43
C TYR A 315 -14.15 1.60 11.94
N MET A 316 -13.19 0.79 11.53
CA MET A 316 -13.09 0.33 10.13
C MET A 316 -14.36 -0.39 9.68
N LYS A 317 -14.93 -1.24 10.55
CA LYS A 317 -16.19 -1.93 10.27
C LYS A 317 -17.33 -0.92 10.09
N ALA A 318 -17.51 0.00 11.03
CA ALA A 318 -18.56 1.01 10.97
C ALA A 318 -18.39 1.96 9.76
N LYS A 319 -17.15 2.34 9.44
CA LYS A 319 -16.81 3.16 8.27
C LYS A 319 -17.18 2.43 6.95
N ALA A 320 -16.85 1.15 6.85
CA ALA A 320 -17.18 0.33 5.69
C ALA A 320 -18.70 0.14 5.53
N GLU A 321 -19.42 -0.14 6.62
CA GLU A 321 -20.89 -0.25 6.64
C GLU A 321 -21.55 1.09 6.27
N SER A 322 -21.07 2.21 6.82
CA SER A 322 -21.56 3.54 6.49
C SER A 322 -21.33 3.89 5.02
N PHE A 323 -20.14 3.57 4.50
CA PHE A 323 -19.83 3.79 3.09
C PHE A 323 -20.71 2.92 2.18
N ALA A 324 -20.85 1.63 2.47
CA ALA A 324 -21.70 0.72 1.70
C ALA A 324 -23.17 1.20 1.70
N ASN A 325 -23.70 1.57 2.86
CA ASN A 325 -25.04 2.12 3.00
C ASN A 325 -25.20 3.44 2.22
N SER A 326 -24.20 4.32 2.28
CA SER A 326 -24.22 5.57 1.51
C SER A 326 -24.27 5.34 0.01
N VAL A 327 -23.47 4.40 -0.50
CA VAL A 327 -23.49 4.02 -1.93
C VAL A 327 -24.85 3.47 -2.32
N VAL A 328 -25.37 2.50 -1.56
CA VAL A 328 -26.68 1.86 -1.84
C VAL A 328 -27.82 2.88 -1.81
N ASN A 329 -27.78 3.83 -0.88
CA ASN A 329 -28.83 4.82 -0.72
C ASN A 329 -28.82 5.93 -1.77
N ASN A 330 -27.66 6.24 -2.36
CA ASN A 330 -27.52 7.32 -3.34
C ASN A 330 -27.47 6.85 -4.80
N ILE A 331 -27.43 5.54 -5.04
CA ILE A 331 -27.45 5.01 -6.41
C ILE A 331 -28.80 5.26 -7.08
N GLN A 332 -28.77 5.71 -8.34
CA GLN A 332 -29.98 5.93 -9.15
C GLN A 332 -30.47 4.62 -9.82
N SER A 333 -30.57 3.58 -9.00
CA SER A 333 -31.12 2.29 -9.38
C SER A 333 -31.82 1.69 -8.18
N GLY A 334 -32.95 1.07 -8.37
CA GLY A 334 -33.62 0.31 -7.33
C GLY A 334 -32.81 -0.94 -6.98
N ILE A 335 -32.57 -1.15 -5.69
CA ILE A 335 -31.96 -2.37 -5.16
C ILE A 335 -32.99 -3.03 -4.24
N LEU A 336 -33.25 -4.30 -4.49
CA LEU A 336 -34.17 -5.13 -3.72
C LEU A 336 -33.46 -6.43 -3.34
N VAL A 337 -33.35 -6.70 -2.05
CA VAL A 337 -32.89 -8.00 -1.54
C VAL A 337 -34.09 -8.74 -0.95
N PHE A 338 -34.23 -10.01 -1.30
CA PHE A 338 -35.35 -10.83 -0.88
C PHE A 338 -34.90 -12.29 -0.62
N ASP A 339 -35.70 -13.02 0.16
CA ASP A 339 -35.47 -14.42 0.48
C ASP A 339 -36.15 -15.41 -0.50
N LYS A 340 -36.04 -16.69 -0.23
CA LYS A 340 -36.68 -17.78 -1.02
C LYS A 340 -38.21 -17.67 -1.06
N ASP A 341 -38.82 -17.08 -0.05
CA ASP A 341 -40.25 -16.86 0.06
C ASP A 341 -40.70 -15.54 -0.56
N THR A 342 -39.76 -14.84 -1.22
CA THR A 342 -39.95 -13.50 -1.82
C THR A 342 -40.23 -12.41 -0.79
N THR A 343 -39.85 -12.62 0.48
CA THR A 343 -39.98 -11.58 1.51
C THR A 343 -38.82 -10.57 1.36
N ILE A 344 -39.14 -9.30 1.40
CA ILE A 344 -38.17 -8.21 1.30
C ILE A 344 -37.29 -8.19 2.56
N LEU A 345 -35.99 -8.43 2.38
CA LEU A 345 -34.98 -8.34 3.42
C LEU A 345 -34.38 -6.93 3.49
N GLN A 346 -34.18 -6.30 2.32
CA GLN A 346 -33.62 -4.95 2.22
C GLN A 346 -34.06 -4.30 0.90
N LEU A 347 -34.24 -2.98 0.94
CA LEU A 347 -34.49 -2.17 -0.26
C LEU A 347 -33.92 -0.77 -0.07
N ASN A 348 -33.47 -0.14 -1.15
CA ASN A 348 -32.93 1.21 -1.08
C ASN A 348 -34.03 2.29 -1.23
N PRO A 349 -33.79 3.53 -0.79
CA PRO A 349 -34.74 4.63 -0.90
C PRO A 349 -35.18 4.93 -2.33
N TYR A 350 -34.29 4.73 -3.31
CA TYR A 350 -34.63 4.94 -4.72
C TYR A 350 -35.71 3.98 -5.20
N LEU A 351 -35.66 2.71 -4.78
CA LEU A 351 -36.71 1.74 -5.10
C LEU A 351 -38.05 2.12 -4.48
N LYS A 352 -38.03 2.53 -3.19
CA LYS A 352 -39.24 3.01 -2.51
C LYS A 352 -39.90 4.16 -3.29
N LYS A 353 -39.09 5.13 -3.72
CA LYS A 353 -39.59 6.27 -4.51
C LYS A 353 -40.11 5.85 -5.90
N MET A 354 -39.44 4.93 -6.58
CA MET A 354 -39.81 4.43 -7.89
C MET A 354 -41.19 3.76 -7.88
N PHE A 355 -41.49 3.08 -6.76
CA PHE A 355 -42.76 2.35 -6.58
C PHE A 355 -43.63 2.96 -5.47
N GLU A 356 -43.56 4.27 -5.26
CA GLU A 356 -44.22 5.01 -4.18
C GLU A 356 -45.71 4.65 -3.94
N PRO A 357 -46.55 4.38 -4.96
CA PRO A 357 -47.93 3.94 -4.75
C PRO A 357 -48.04 2.59 -4.02
N TYR A 358 -47.00 1.79 -4.03
CA TYR A 358 -46.96 0.52 -3.33
C TYR A 358 -46.17 0.69 -2.03
N ALA A 359 -46.73 0.29 -0.91
CA ALA A 359 -46.08 0.39 0.41
C ALA A 359 -44.99 -0.68 0.59
N LEU A 360 -43.96 -0.66 -0.27
CA LEU A 360 -42.83 -1.58 -0.18
C LEU A 360 -42.01 -1.31 1.05
N ASP A 361 -41.87 -2.30 1.92
CA ASP A 361 -41.00 -2.24 3.10
C ASP A 361 -40.41 -3.62 3.44
N VAL A 362 -39.44 -3.62 4.34
CA VAL A 362 -38.85 -4.85 4.87
C VAL A 362 -39.92 -5.72 5.53
N GLY A 363 -39.88 -7.02 5.28
CA GLY A 363 -40.85 -7.99 5.80
C GLY A 363 -42.10 -8.18 4.94
N VAL A 364 -42.29 -7.39 3.90
CA VAL A 364 -43.42 -7.55 2.96
C VAL A 364 -43.03 -8.51 1.84
N LYS A 365 -43.99 -9.27 1.29
CA LYS A 365 -43.76 -10.17 0.15
C LYS A 365 -43.82 -9.40 -1.17
N VAL A 366 -42.81 -9.56 -2.00
CA VAL A 366 -42.74 -8.99 -3.35
C VAL A 366 -43.93 -9.51 -4.22
N SER A 367 -44.32 -10.79 -3.99
CA SER A 367 -45.43 -11.43 -4.68
C SER A 367 -46.78 -10.73 -4.54
N ASP A 368 -46.97 -9.91 -3.50
CA ASP A 368 -48.21 -9.21 -3.22
C ASP A 368 -48.42 -7.99 -4.15
N TYR A 369 -47.35 -7.54 -4.79
CA TYR A 369 -47.34 -6.34 -5.62
C TYR A 369 -46.87 -6.58 -7.06
N PHE A 370 -46.06 -7.61 -7.31
CA PHE A 370 -45.40 -7.84 -8.59
C PHE A 370 -45.51 -9.28 -9.06
N ASP A 371 -45.45 -9.47 -10.38
CA ASP A 371 -45.23 -10.80 -10.97
C ASP A 371 -43.78 -11.27 -10.64
N ILE A 372 -43.72 -12.36 -9.88
CA ILE A 372 -42.47 -12.96 -9.43
C ILE A 372 -41.92 -14.07 -10.34
N SER A 373 -42.51 -14.25 -11.55
CA SER A 373 -42.17 -15.36 -12.44
C SER A 373 -40.65 -15.45 -12.74
N TYR A 374 -40.00 -14.30 -12.89
CA TYR A 374 -38.54 -14.24 -13.11
C TYR A 374 -37.76 -14.48 -11.82
N MET A 375 -38.26 -13.98 -10.68
CA MET A 375 -37.63 -14.23 -9.38
C MET A 375 -37.67 -15.72 -9.04
N ARG A 376 -38.80 -16.39 -9.29
CA ARG A 376 -38.92 -17.85 -9.10
C ARG A 376 -37.91 -18.64 -9.92
N LYS A 377 -37.64 -18.26 -11.17
CA LYS A 377 -36.60 -18.92 -11.97
C LYS A 377 -35.21 -18.83 -11.35
N THR A 378 -34.90 -17.68 -10.78
CA THR A 378 -33.61 -17.49 -10.08
C THR A 378 -33.59 -18.30 -8.77
N ILE A 379 -34.69 -18.33 -8.01
CA ILE A 379 -34.81 -19.09 -6.77
C ILE A 379 -34.67 -20.59 -7.03
N ASP A 380 -35.49 -21.13 -8.01
CA ASP A 380 -35.59 -22.57 -8.20
C ASP A 380 -34.38 -23.18 -8.92
N LYS A 381 -33.76 -22.42 -9.83
CA LYS A 381 -32.70 -22.92 -10.71
C LYS A 381 -31.35 -22.29 -10.50
N GLY A 382 -31.23 -21.24 -9.66
CA GLY A 382 -30.00 -20.46 -9.49
C GLY A 382 -29.59 -19.66 -10.74
N GLU A 383 -30.49 -19.51 -11.72
CA GLU A 383 -30.18 -18.80 -12.95
C GLU A 383 -30.07 -17.28 -12.72
N ILE A 384 -29.03 -16.66 -13.28
CA ILE A 384 -28.92 -15.19 -13.31
C ILE A 384 -29.76 -14.67 -14.47
N ILE A 385 -30.80 -13.90 -14.18
CA ILE A 385 -31.66 -13.24 -15.17
C ILE A 385 -31.12 -11.83 -15.41
N LYS A 386 -30.73 -11.53 -16.65
CA LYS A 386 -30.10 -10.24 -16.96
C LYS A 386 -30.98 -9.42 -17.94
N ASN A 387 -31.08 -8.12 -17.67
CA ASN A 387 -31.60 -7.11 -18.58
C ASN A 387 -33.05 -7.37 -19.09
N ILE A 388 -33.88 -8.01 -18.27
CA ILE A 388 -35.30 -8.17 -18.60
C ILE A 388 -36.02 -6.82 -18.53
N ARG A 389 -36.91 -6.56 -19.48
CA ARG A 389 -37.73 -5.35 -19.52
C ARG A 389 -39.14 -5.67 -19.06
N ILE A 390 -39.60 -4.95 -18.05
CA ILE A 390 -40.91 -5.12 -17.47
C ILE A 390 -41.63 -3.78 -17.49
N SER A 391 -42.88 -3.78 -18.01
CA SER A 391 -43.75 -2.61 -18.00
C SER A 391 -44.78 -2.70 -16.89
N TYR A 392 -44.82 -1.70 -16.04
CA TYR A 392 -45.82 -1.49 -15.01
C TYR A 392 -46.82 -0.44 -15.50
N LYS A 393 -47.85 -0.89 -16.23
CA LYS A 393 -48.79 0.00 -16.94
C LYS A 393 -49.50 0.95 -15.98
N GLU A 394 -49.85 0.48 -14.78
CA GLU A 394 -50.54 1.29 -13.76
C GLU A 394 -49.69 2.47 -13.26
N LEU A 395 -48.38 2.33 -13.30
CA LEU A 395 -47.41 3.35 -12.90
C LEU A 395 -46.86 4.14 -14.10
N GLY A 396 -47.18 3.72 -15.33
CA GLY A 396 -46.54 4.27 -16.53
C GLY A 396 -45.02 4.08 -16.54
N LEU A 397 -44.53 3.06 -15.86
CA LEU A 397 -43.10 2.81 -15.59
C LEU A 397 -42.58 1.64 -16.43
N TRP A 398 -41.44 1.83 -17.08
CA TRP A 398 -40.68 0.77 -17.71
C TRP A 398 -39.39 0.54 -16.91
N THR A 399 -39.14 -0.71 -16.57
CA THR A 399 -37.95 -1.08 -15.84
C THR A 399 -37.10 -2.09 -16.60
N GLN A 400 -35.78 -1.99 -16.40
CA GLN A 400 -34.81 -3.03 -16.77
C GLN A 400 -34.32 -3.69 -15.51
N GLN A 401 -34.48 -5.01 -15.39
CA GLN A 401 -34.18 -5.72 -14.19
C GLN A 401 -33.11 -6.78 -14.42
N THR A 402 -32.21 -6.92 -13.44
CA THR A 402 -31.25 -8.02 -13.34
C THR A 402 -31.43 -8.67 -11.98
N ILE A 403 -31.64 -9.98 -11.94
CA ILE A 403 -31.93 -10.75 -10.74
C ILE A 403 -30.89 -11.85 -10.62
N GLN A 404 -30.26 -11.95 -9.45
CA GLN A 404 -29.21 -12.94 -9.21
C GLN A 404 -29.20 -13.41 -7.75
N PRO A 405 -28.64 -14.60 -7.45
CA PRO A 405 -28.35 -15.01 -6.08
C PRO A 405 -27.33 -14.06 -5.44
N LEU A 406 -27.53 -13.70 -4.19
CA LEU A 406 -26.58 -12.93 -3.38
C LEU A 406 -25.77 -13.88 -2.49
N ASP A 407 -26.46 -14.81 -1.83
CA ASP A 407 -25.86 -15.89 -1.06
C ASP A 407 -26.74 -17.16 -1.14
N SER A 408 -26.56 -18.12 -0.23
CA SER A 408 -27.31 -19.40 -0.22
C SER A 408 -28.81 -19.24 0.07
N GLU A 409 -29.24 -18.12 0.67
CA GLU A 409 -30.62 -17.92 1.15
C GLU A 409 -31.27 -16.64 0.66
N SER A 410 -30.45 -15.72 0.09
CA SER A 410 -30.90 -14.42 -0.35
C SER A 410 -30.59 -14.16 -1.83
N TYR A 411 -31.39 -13.29 -2.43
CA TYR A 411 -31.34 -12.89 -3.83
C TYR A 411 -31.38 -11.38 -3.94
N VAL A 412 -30.77 -10.83 -4.98
CA VAL A 412 -30.79 -9.39 -5.26
C VAL A 412 -31.36 -9.10 -6.64
N ALA A 413 -32.23 -8.11 -6.71
CA ALA A 413 -32.72 -7.53 -7.95
C ALA A 413 -32.23 -6.08 -8.08
N PHE A 414 -31.58 -5.78 -9.19
CA PHE A 414 -31.25 -4.42 -9.63
C PHE A 414 -32.28 -3.95 -10.61
N ILE A 415 -32.92 -2.83 -10.34
CA ILE A 415 -34.07 -2.31 -11.06
C ILE A 415 -33.77 -0.90 -11.56
N VAL A 416 -33.61 -0.73 -12.84
CA VAL A 416 -33.32 0.55 -13.49
C VAL A 416 -34.55 1.09 -14.19
N ASP A 417 -34.91 2.35 -13.97
CA ASP A 417 -35.95 3.03 -14.70
C ASP A 417 -35.47 3.34 -16.14
N ILE A 418 -36.16 2.80 -17.12
CA ILE A 418 -35.86 3.01 -18.52
C ILE A 418 -37.06 3.67 -19.27
N THR A 419 -37.97 4.30 -18.53
CA THR A 419 -39.21 4.86 -19.07
C THR A 419 -38.93 5.88 -20.16
N GLU A 420 -38.08 6.84 -19.91
CA GLU A 420 -37.73 7.85 -20.91
C GLU A 420 -37.02 7.25 -22.13
N ARG A 421 -36.18 6.25 -21.92
CA ARG A 421 -35.51 5.55 -23.03
C ARG A 421 -36.48 4.76 -23.90
N GLU A 422 -37.46 4.11 -23.31
CA GLU A 422 -38.48 3.39 -24.07
C GLU A 422 -39.46 4.36 -24.79
N LYS A 423 -39.81 5.49 -24.18
CA LYS A 423 -40.57 6.56 -24.85
C LYS A 423 -39.83 7.11 -26.09
N GLN A 424 -38.57 7.42 -25.95
CA GLN A 424 -37.74 7.88 -27.08
C GLN A 424 -37.65 6.82 -28.17
N ARG A 425 -37.51 5.54 -27.78
CA ARG A 425 -37.49 4.42 -28.74
C ARG A 425 -38.79 4.28 -29.49
N GLU A 426 -39.90 4.43 -28.79
CA GLU A 426 -41.25 4.38 -29.41
C GLU A 426 -41.47 5.56 -30.37
N GLN A 427 -41.08 6.76 -29.95
CA GLN A 427 -41.12 7.95 -30.82
C GLN A 427 -40.25 7.74 -32.07
N PHE A 428 -39.04 7.26 -31.91
CA PHE A 428 -38.15 6.96 -33.03
C PHE A 428 -38.76 5.92 -33.99
N ASN A 429 -39.34 4.85 -33.44
CA ASN A 429 -40.00 3.83 -34.24
C ASN A 429 -41.25 4.37 -34.99
N ASN A 430 -41.98 5.29 -34.37
CA ASN A 430 -43.15 5.93 -35.03
C ASN A 430 -42.68 6.83 -36.17
N VAL A 431 -41.65 7.68 -35.95
CA VAL A 431 -41.06 8.52 -37.00
C VAL A 431 -40.50 7.65 -38.14
N LYS A 432 -39.80 6.57 -37.82
CA LYS A 432 -39.32 5.63 -38.83
C LYS A 432 -40.43 4.99 -39.64
N ARG A 433 -41.53 4.62 -39.00
CA ARG A 433 -42.72 4.06 -39.69
C ARG A 433 -43.36 5.09 -40.62
N GLU A 434 -43.53 6.33 -40.16
CA GLU A 434 -44.08 7.43 -40.93
C GLU A 434 -43.19 7.76 -42.14
N LEU A 435 -41.88 7.81 -41.97
CA LEU A 435 -40.91 8.00 -43.06
C LEU A 435 -41.03 6.87 -44.12
N LEU A 436 -41.18 5.62 -43.69
CA LEU A 436 -41.34 4.50 -44.62
C LEU A 436 -42.67 4.60 -45.40
N ILE A 437 -43.74 5.00 -44.73
CA ILE A 437 -45.04 5.21 -45.40
C ILE A 437 -44.93 6.33 -46.43
N ASN A 438 -44.38 7.47 -46.06
CA ASN A 438 -44.18 8.63 -46.92
C ASN A 438 -43.26 8.29 -48.11
N ALA A 439 -42.17 7.56 -47.86
CA ALA A 439 -41.25 7.13 -48.92
C ALA A 439 -41.96 6.21 -49.95
N ASN A 440 -42.77 5.26 -49.46
CA ASN A 440 -43.54 4.41 -50.36
C ASN A 440 -44.56 5.20 -51.18
N GLN A 441 -45.27 6.18 -50.57
CA GLN A 441 -46.20 7.05 -51.30
C GLN A 441 -45.46 7.85 -52.39
N VAL A 442 -44.33 8.41 -52.13
CA VAL A 442 -43.51 9.12 -53.12
C VAL A 442 -43.06 8.20 -54.25
N ILE A 443 -42.65 6.96 -53.93
CA ILE A 443 -42.27 5.95 -54.94
C ILE A 443 -43.47 5.62 -55.82
N ASP A 444 -44.61 5.37 -55.20
CA ASP A 444 -45.88 5.06 -55.97
C ASP A 444 -46.34 6.19 -56.89
N GLU A 445 -46.22 7.45 -56.41
CA GLU A 445 -46.55 8.65 -57.20
C GLU A 445 -45.58 8.85 -58.35
N GLN A 446 -44.23 8.62 -58.10
CA GLN A 446 -43.23 8.65 -59.14
C GLN A 446 -43.44 7.54 -60.19
N MET A 447 -43.79 6.31 -59.73
CA MET A 447 -44.10 5.19 -60.61
C MET A 447 -45.32 5.53 -61.53
N ARG A 448 -46.37 6.11 -60.92
CA ARG A 448 -47.55 6.52 -61.68
C ARG A 448 -47.19 7.60 -62.70
N THR A 449 -46.46 8.61 -62.32
CA THR A 449 -45.98 9.69 -63.18
C THR A 449 -45.15 9.12 -64.36
N ALA A 450 -44.23 8.20 -64.05
CA ALA A 450 -43.38 7.55 -65.04
C ALA A 450 -44.22 6.73 -66.05
N GLN A 451 -45.31 6.03 -65.58
CA GLN A 451 -46.26 5.30 -66.43
C GLN A 451 -47.04 6.25 -67.31
N GLU A 452 -47.54 7.40 -66.80
CA GLU A 452 -48.22 8.41 -67.59
C GLU A 452 -47.32 9.00 -68.68
N ILE A 453 -46.06 9.31 -68.35
CA ILE A 453 -45.07 9.79 -69.33
C ILE A 453 -44.86 8.73 -70.42
N ALA A 454 -44.64 7.47 -70.05
CA ALA A 454 -44.45 6.37 -71.00
C ALA A 454 -45.64 6.16 -71.89
N SER A 455 -46.85 6.25 -71.33
CA SER A 455 -48.13 6.18 -72.12
C SER A 455 -48.21 7.32 -73.14
N ARG A 456 -47.99 8.56 -72.72
CA ARG A 456 -48.01 9.73 -73.63
C ARG A 456 -46.92 9.68 -74.69
N LEU A 457 -45.71 9.18 -74.31
CA LEU A 457 -44.60 8.99 -75.27
C LEU A 457 -44.97 7.89 -76.30
N GLY A 458 -45.65 6.82 -75.83
CA GLY A 458 -46.18 5.77 -76.72
C GLY A 458 -47.23 6.28 -77.68
N GLU A 459 -48.17 7.07 -77.16
CA GLU A 459 -49.24 7.71 -77.99
C GLU A 459 -48.68 8.68 -79.06
N THR A 460 -47.71 9.56 -78.59
CA THR A 460 -47.08 10.49 -79.55
C THR A 460 -46.21 9.76 -80.54
N THR A 461 -45.54 8.67 -80.18
CA THR A 461 -44.72 7.85 -81.10
C THR A 461 -45.65 7.13 -82.10
N ALA A 462 -46.77 6.62 -81.60
CA ALA A 462 -47.78 5.99 -82.50
C ALA A 462 -48.43 7.02 -83.46
N ALA A 463 -48.77 8.21 -82.95
CA ALA A 463 -49.29 9.29 -83.77
C ALA A 463 -48.33 9.78 -84.84
N THR A 464 -47.02 9.92 -84.43
CA THR A 464 -45.93 10.28 -85.33
C THR A 464 -45.73 9.20 -86.41
N LYS A 465 -45.80 7.91 -86.05
CA LYS A 465 -45.70 6.78 -86.97
C LYS A 465 -46.84 6.76 -87.96
N ILE A 466 -48.09 7.00 -87.47
CA ILE A 466 -49.24 7.11 -88.35
C ILE A 466 -49.12 8.26 -89.35
N THR A 467 -48.64 9.42 -88.87
CA THR A 467 -48.39 10.60 -89.71
C THR A 467 -47.32 10.34 -90.74
N LEU A 468 -46.23 9.71 -90.38
CA LEU A 468 -45.13 9.30 -91.30
C LEU A 468 -45.65 8.28 -92.34
N LEU A 469 -46.46 7.29 -91.91
CA LEU A 469 -47.05 6.32 -92.83
C LEU A 469 -48.01 6.99 -93.83
N LYS A 470 -48.76 7.95 -93.37
CA LYS A 470 -49.63 8.75 -94.31
C LYS A 470 -48.81 9.56 -95.30
N LEU A 471 -47.75 10.21 -94.85
CA LEU A 471 -46.82 10.93 -95.76
C LEU A 471 -46.15 9.99 -96.77
N ILE A 472 -45.68 8.82 -96.31
CA ILE A 472 -45.13 7.81 -97.26
C ILE A 472 -46.15 7.38 -98.28
N GLN A 473 -47.38 7.11 -97.87
CA GLN A 473 -48.48 6.77 -98.78
C GLN A 473 -48.81 7.90 -99.76
N GLU A 474 -48.80 9.15 -99.35
CA GLU A 474 -48.99 10.31 -100.24
C GLU A 474 -47.81 10.42 -101.24
N PHE A 475 -46.59 10.24 -100.79
CA PHE A 475 -45.40 10.23 -101.68
C PHE A 475 -45.40 9.04 -102.66
N GLU A 476 -45.88 7.89 -102.27
CA GLU A 476 -46.02 6.75 -103.16
C GLU A 476 -47.15 7.02 -104.21
N ARG A 477 -48.20 7.67 -103.84
CA ARG A 477 -49.36 8.05 -104.74
C ARG A 477 -48.94 9.10 -105.73
N GLU A 478 -48.05 10.06 -105.37
CA GLU A 478 -47.56 11.06 -106.33
C GLU A 478 -46.55 10.40 -107.33
N LYS A 479 -45.90 9.36 -106.95
CA LYS A 479 -44.96 8.60 -107.81
C LYS A 479 -45.72 7.72 -108.83
N GLU A 480 -46.98 7.32 -108.60
CA GLU A 480 -47.81 6.59 -109.53
C GLU A 480 -48.59 7.50 -110.50
N LEU A 481 -48.51 8.83 -110.31
CA LEU A 481 -49.18 9.85 -111.13
C LEU A 481 -48.21 10.68 -112.01
N SER A 482 -46.91 10.39 -112.00
CA SER A 482 -45.89 10.97 -112.83
C SER A 482 -45.28 9.87 -113.73
#